data_621ee50f7eb53b3e629873f1b7d1cf80
#
_entry.id   621ee50f7eb53b3e629873f1b7d1cf80
#
_cell.length_a   1.000
_cell.length_b   1.000
_cell.length_c   1.000
_cell.angle_alpha   90.00
_cell.angle_beta   90.00
_cell.angle_gamma   90.00
#
_symmetry.space_group_name_H-M   'P 1'
#
loop_
_entity.id
_entity.type
_entity.pdbx_description
1 polymer ?
#
loop_
_entity_poly.entity_id
_entity_poly.type
_entity_poly.pdbx_seq_one_letter_code
_entity_poly.pdbx_strand_id
1 'polypeptide(L)'
;INRRLMKFNEEVETVTRQKEMLEAKMKVHDDLGRVLLALRTYLEEPENSKKRKELLAMWKYVVNSMTYEAGEKENKKSFEELKKIADLMDVEIIFEGELPQTEKEQRVIYALLRESLNNMIKHAGGHYLYIEIDNSGEDVQICLHNDGEIPKQKIEEKGGLRNLRMMVESIDGEFRIESFPIFAIYVTLKKEKVWRK
;
A
#
# COMPACT_ATOMS: atom_id res chain seq x y z
N ILE A 1 -32.91 4.56 -24.05
CA ILE A 1 -32.49 5.36 -22.86
C ILE A 1 -31.33 4.69 -22.17
N ASN A 2 -31.37 3.39 -21.86
CA ASN A 2 -30.26 2.69 -21.14
C ASN A 2 -28.90 2.78 -21.84
N ARG A 3 -28.85 2.66 -23.18
CA ARG A 3 -27.57 2.68 -23.92
C ARG A 3 -26.85 4.03 -23.87
N ARG A 4 -27.61 5.15 -23.83
CA ARG A 4 -27.04 6.49 -23.66
C ARG A 4 -26.55 6.72 -22.23
N LEU A 5 -27.27 6.21 -21.24
CA LEU A 5 -26.87 6.30 -19.84
C LEU A 5 -25.58 5.50 -19.56
N MET A 6 -25.47 4.28 -20.12
CA MET A 6 -24.25 3.47 -20.02
C MET A 6 -23.04 4.20 -20.62
N LYS A 7 -23.21 4.75 -21.85
CA LYS A 7 -22.13 5.46 -22.51
C LYS A 7 -21.69 6.73 -21.75
N PHE A 8 -22.65 7.45 -21.17
CA PHE A 8 -22.37 8.61 -20.33
C PHE A 8 -21.63 8.23 -19.05
N ASN A 9 -22.02 7.11 -18.38
CA ASN A 9 -21.32 6.62 -17.20
C ASN A 9 -19.88 6.19 -17.53
N GLU A 10 -19.65 5.48 -18.64
CA GLU A 10 -18.32 5.11 -19.11
C GLU A 10 -17.43 6.34 -19.40
N GLU A 11 -18.00 7.39 -20.01
CA GLU A 11 -17.30 8.65 -20.25
C GLU A 11 -16.95 9.36 -18.92
N VAL A 12 -17.89 9.42 -17.99
CA VAL A 12 -17.66 10.01 -16.66
C VAL A 12 -16.59 9.26 -15.89
N GLU A 13 -16.64 7.92 -15.86
CA GLU A 13 -15.61 7.12 -15.23
C GLU A 13 -14.22 7.35 -15.84
N THR A 14 -14.16 7.42 -17.17
CA THR A 14 -12.91 7.67 -17.90
C THR A 14 -12.32 9.04 -17.56
N VAL A 15 -13.15 10.09 -17.56
CA VAL A 15 -12.73 11.45 -17.22
C VAL A 15 -12.30 11.55 -15.75
N THR A 16 -13.04 10.92 -14.86
CA THR A 16 -12.70 10.88 -13.43
C THR A 16 -11.35 10.19 -13.21
N ARG A 17 -11.14 9.03 -13.85
CA ARG A 17 -9.87 8.29 -13.77
C ARG A 17 -8.69 9.09 -14.34
N GLN A 18 -8.90 9.81 -15.45
CA GLN A 18 -7.87 10.68 -16.00
C GLN A 18 -7.52 11.85 -15.08
N LYS A 19 -8.52 12.44 -14.43
CA LYS A 19 -8.34 13.51 -13.47
C LYS A 19 -7.56 13.03 -12.24
N GLU A 20 -7.94 11.90 -11.66
CA GLU A 20 -7.23 11.29 -10.53
C GLU A 20 -5.77 10.98 -10.87
N MET A 21 -5.52 10.43 -12.08
CA MET A 21 -4.17 10.15 -12.56
C MET A 21 -3.34 11.44 -12.74
N LEU A 22 -3.95 12.51 -13.22
CA LEU A 22 -3.27 13.80 -13.36
C LEU A 22 -2.95 14.41 -12.00
N GLU A 23 -3.89 14.37 -11.06
CA GLU A 23 -3.68 14.85 -9.68
C GLU A 23 -2.56 14.06 -8.97
N ALA A 24 -2.52 12.73 -9.15
CA ALA A 24 -1.45 11.90 -8.64
C ALA A 24 -0.08 12.27 -9.23
N LYS A 25 0.01 12.46 -10.55
CA LYS A 25 1.24 12.91 -11.22
C LYS A 25 1.71 14.27 -10.76
N MET A 26 0.80 15.22 -10.60
CA MET A 26 1.14 16.56 -10.07
C MET A 26 1.69 16.47 -8.66
N LYS A 27 1.08 15.65 -7.79
CA LYS A 27 1.53 15.44 -6.44
C LYS A 27 2.94 14.84 -6.38
N VAL A 28 3.23 13.82 -7.20
CA VAL A 28 4.58 13.22 -7.30
C VAL A 28 5.60 14.26 -7.77
N HIS A 29 5.26 15.07 -8.76
CA HIS A 29 6.12 16.14 -9.25
C HIS A 29 6.43 17.16 -8.16
N ASP A 30 5.43 17.59 -7.39
CA ASP A 30 5.62 18.55 -6.30
C ASP A 30 6.45 17.97 -5.15
N ASP A 31 6.20 16.72 -4.79
CA ASP A 31 6.96 16.01 -3.76
C ASP A 31 8.44 15.83 -4.18
N LEU A 32 8.70 15.49 -5.45
CA LEU A 32 10.05 15.43 -6.01
C LEU A 32 10.75 16.79 -5.96
N GLY A 33 10.03 17.87 -6.30
CA GLY A 33 10.55 19.24 -6.21
C GLY A 33 10.97 19.60 -4.79
N ARG A 34 10.19 19.23 -3.78
CA ARG A 34 10.53 19.43 -2.36
C ARG A 34 11.80 18.68 -1.95
N VAL A 35 11.93 17.42 -2.39
CA VAL A 35 13.14 16.61 -2.11
C VAL A 35 14.37 17.22 -2.74
N LEU A 36 14.29 17.67 -4.00
CA LEU A 36 15.41 18.32 -4.67
C LEU A 36 15.81 19.62 -3.98
N LEU A 37 14.86 20.40 -3.48
CA LEU A 37 15.15 21.61 -2.72
C LEU A 37 15.81 21.29 -1.38
N ALA A 38 15.31 20.27 -0.67
CA ALA A 38 15.90 19.80 0.59
C ALA A 38 17.33 19.25 0.39
N LEU A 39 17.58 18.53 -0.73
CA LEU A 39 18.91 18.07 -1.11
C LEU A 39 19.87 19.24 -1.34
N ARG A 40 19.43 20.26 -2.07
CA ARG A 40 20.23 21.47 -2.27
C ARG A 40 20.61 22.10 -0.95
N THR A 41 19.66 22.28 -0.04
CA THR A 41 19.90 22.86 1.30
C THR A 41 20.85 21.99 2.13
N TYR A 42 20.77 20.65 2.01
CA TYR A 42 21.70 19.74 2.67
C TYR A 42 23.13 19.86 2.12
N LEU A 43 23.28 20.03 0.80
CA LEU A 43 24.60 20.21 0.17
C LEU A 43 25.29 21.50 0.58
N GLU A 44 24.54 22.51 1.00
CA GLU A 44 25.07 23.77 1.54
C GLU A 44 25.61 23.59 2.98
N GLU A 45 25.05 22.64 3.76
CA GLU A 45 25.46 22.33 5.13
C GLU A 45 25.49 20.78 5.37
N PRO A 46 26.44 20.05 4.81
CA PRO A 46 26.41 18.60 4.79
C PRO A 46 26.66 17.92 6.16
N GLU A 47 27.22 18.64 7.13
CA GLU A 47 27.51 18.11 8.47
C GLU A 47 26.25 18.04 9.39
N ASN A 48 25.13 18.57 8.96
CA ASN A 48 23.91 18.57 9.76
C ASN A 48 23.18 17.22 9.70
N SER A 49 23.43 16.37 10.69
CA SER A 49 22.84 15.02 10.78
C SER A 49 21.30 15.00 10.82
N LYS A 50 20.68 16.06 11.36
CA LYS A 50 19.22 16.20 11.40
C LYS A 50 18.66 16.44 9.99
N LYS A 51 19.25 17.37 9.24
CA LYS A 51 18.88 17.65 7.83
C LYS A 51 19.03 16.40 6.95
N ARG A 52 20.08 15.60 7.20
CA ARG A 52 20.30 14.33 6.50
C ARG A 52 19.17 13.32 6.73
N LYS A 53 18.72 13.17 7.98
CA LYS A 53 17.61 12.26 8.31
C LYS A 53 16.30 12.71 7.68
N GLU A 54 16.01 14.02 7.74
CA GLU A 54 14.81 14.60 7.11
C GLU A 54 14.82 14.42 5.59
N LEU A 55 15.95 14.64 4.94
CA LEU A 55 16.12 14.43 3.50
C LEU A 55 15.92 12.98 3.12
N LEU A 56 16.49 12.03 3.86
CA LEU A 56 16.30 10.60 3.62
C LEU A 56 14.84 10.18 3.78
N ALA A 57 14.16 10.70 4.79
CA ALA A 57 12.72 10.42 4.98
C ALA A 57 11.88 10.96 3.81
N MET A 58 12.14 12.19 3.36
CA MET A 58 11.46 12.78 2.20
C MET A 58 11.74 11.99 0.91
N TRP A 59 13.00 11.60 0.68
CA TRP A 59 13.38 10.80 -0.48
C TRP A 59 12.68 9.45 -0.50
N LYS A 60 12.71 8.74 0.62
CA LYS A 60 12.01 7.47 0.81
C LYS A 60 10.51 7.60 0.49
N TYR A 61 9.87 8.65 0.98
CA TYR A 61 8.46 8.94 0.69
C TYR A 61 8.18 9.10 -0.80
N VAL A 62 9.00 9.89 -1.52
CA VAL A 62 8.79 10.13 -2.96
C VAL A 62 9.03 8.88 -3.78
N VAL A 63 10.08 8.11 -3.49
CA VAL A 63 10.35 6.83 -4.16
C VAL A 63 9.17 5.87 -3.98
N ASN A 64 8.62 5.77 -2.76
CA ASN A 64 7.48 4.91 -2.48
C ASN A 64 6.20 5.39 -3.20
N SER A 65 5.96 6.69 -3.33
CA SER A 65 4.82 7.22 -4.07
C SER A 65 4.93 7.00 -5.59
N MET A 66 6.15 7.02 -6.15
CA MET A 66 6.40 6.71 -7.57
C MET A 66 6.17 5.24 -7.91
N THR A 67 6.53 4.32 -7.00
CA THR A 67 6.30 2.88 -7.20
C THR A 67 4.82 2.52 -7.14
N TYR A 68 3.98 3.38 -6.55
CA TYR A 68 2.53 3.22 -6.54
C TYR A 68 1.91 3.25 -7.94
N GLU A 69 2.42 4.08 -8.85
CA GLU A 69 1.88 4.24 -10.21
C GLU A 69 2.36 3.15 -11.20
N ALA A 70 3.49 2.49 -10.92
CA ALA A 70 4.07 1.49 -11.83
C ALA A 70 3.46 0.08 -11.69
N GLY A 71 2.59 -0.15 -10.71
CA GLY A 71 2.22 -1.48 -10.19
C GLY A 71 1.10 -2.24 -10.88
N GLU A 72 0.73 -1.95 -12.14
CA GLU A 72 -0.30 -2.75 -12.83
C GLU A 72 0.23 -3.96 -13.63
N LYS A 73 1.55 -4.16 -13.72
CA LYS A 73 2.13 -5.26 -14.52
C LYS A 73 3.17 -6.08 -13.74
N GLU A 74 2.83 -7.33 -13.46
CA GLU A 74 3.69 -8.45 -13.02
C GLU A 74 3.83 -8.73 -11.50
N ASN A 75 3.04 -9.71 -11.03
CA ASN A 75 2.93 -10.09 -9.61
C ASN A 75 4.20 -10.67 -8.94
N LYS A 76 5.07 -11.41 -9.62
CA LYS A 76 6.27 -12.02 -8.98
C LYS A 76 7.42 -11.04 -8.77
N LYS A 77 7.66 -10.16 -9.72
CA LYS A 77 8.64 -9.07 -9.56
C LYS A 77 8.25 -8.09 -8.46
N SER A 78 6.96 -7.97 -8.21
CA SER A 78 6.38 -7.01 -7.27
C SER A 78 6.77 -7.28 -5.80
N PHE A 79 6.79 -8.54 -5.34
CA PHE A 79 7.16 -8.87 -3.94
C PHE A 79 8.64 -8.63 -3.65
N GLU A 80 9.53 -9.04 -4.57
CA GLU A 80 10.96 -8.80 -4.43
C GLU A 80 11.31 -7.31 -4.49
N GLU A 81 10.63 -6.56 -5.35
CA GLU A 81 10.77 -5.12 -5.42
C GLU A 81 10.28 -4.42 -4.16
N LEU A 82 9.14 -4.87 -3.63
CA LEU A 82 8.60 -4.34 -2.37
C LEU A 82 9.56 -4.60 -1.20
N LYS A 83 10.14 -5.79 -1.13
CA LYS A 83 11.15 -6.14 -0.13
C LYS A 83 12.38 -5.23 -0.24
N LYS A 84 12.91 -5.02 -1.43
CA LYS A 84 14.02 -4.07 -1.66
C LYS A 84 13.66 -2.65 -1.23
N ILE A 85 12.42 -2.20 -1.48
CA ILE A 85 11.95 -0.88 -1.04
C ILE A 85 11.89 -0.83 0.48
N ALA A 86 11.36 -1.87 1.14
CA ALA A 86 11.30 -1.96 2.58
C ALA A 86 12.72 -1.91 3.19
N ASP A 87 13.68 -2.69 2.66
CA ASP A 87 15.07 -2.69 3.08
C ASP A 87 15.71 -1.29 2.95
N LEU A 88 15.46 -0.57 1.84
CA LEU A 88 15.93 0.81 1.66
C LEU A 88 15.31 1.78 2.66
N MET A 89 14.17 1.43 3.23
CA MET A 89 13.44 2.22 4.22
C MET A 89 13.75 1.82 5.65
N ASP A 90 14.70 0.92 5.84
CA ASP A 90 15.06 0.37 7.16
C ASP A 90 13.88 -0.35 7.83
N VAL A 91 13.06 -1.01 7.00
CA VAL A 91 11.91 -1.82 7.41
C VAL A 91 12.11 -3.25 6.98
N GLU A 92 12.00 -4.18 7.92
CA GLU A 92 11.99 -5.61 7.67
C GLU A 92 10.54 -6.12 7.56
N ILE A 93 10.25 -6.84 6.48
CA ILE A 93 8.95 -7.53 6.32
C ILE A 93 9.10 -8.95 6.85
N ILE A 94 8.42 -9.23 7.95
CA ILE A 94 8.36 -10.55 8.58
C ILE A 94 7.12 -11.27 8.06
N PHE A 95 7.36 -12.39 7.38
CA PHE A 95 6.34 -13.16 6.71
C PHE A 95 6.13 -14.50 7.40
N GLU A 96 4.90 -14.75 7.88
CA GLU A 96 4.49 -16.03 8.47
C GLU A 96 3.40 -16.68 7.64
N GLY A 97 3.53 -17.98 7.35
CA GLY A 97 2.61 -18.75 6.52
C GLY A 97 3.05 -18.85 5.06
N GLU A 98 2.14 -19.33 4.22
CA GLU A 98 2.40 -19.54 2.79
C GLU A 98 1.53 -18.64 1.92
N LEU A 99 2.14 -18.07 0.88
CA LEU A 99 1.40 -17.30 -0.11
C LEU A 99 0.34 -18.15 -0.82
N PRO A 100 -0.89 -17.67 -0.96
CA PRO A 100 -1.88 -18.33 -1.78
C PRO A 100 -1.41 -18.50 -3.22
N GLN A 101 -1.94 -19.51 -3.91
CA GLN A 101 -1.50 -19.85 -5.26
C GLN A 101 -2.17 -19.01 -6.34
N THR A 102 -3.33 -18.41 -6.06
CA THR A 102 -4.06 -17.65 -7.07
C THR A 102 -3.51 -16.25 -7.24
N GLU A 103 -3.45 -15.79 -8.48
CA GLU A 103 -2.97 -14.43 -8.80
C GLU A 103 -3.83 -13.33 -8.15
N LYS A 104 -5.14 -13.56 -8.01
CA LYS A 104 -6.06 -12.60 -7.39
C LYS A 104 -5.71 -12.36 -5.93
N GLU A 105 -5.52 -13.45 -5.17
CA GLU A 105 -5.15 -13.38 -3.75
C GLU A 105 -3.77 -12.76 -3.58
N GLN A 106 -2.80 -13.12 -4.43
CA GLN A 106 -1.47 -12.53 -4.40
C GLN A 106 -1.49 -11.01 -4.68
N ARG A 107 -2.35 -10.54 -5.59
CA ARG A 107 -2.54 -9.10 -5.84
C ARG A 107 -3.05 -8.37 -4.61
N VAL A 108 -4.01 -8.96 -3.91
CA VAL A 108 -4.54 -8.37 -2.66
C VAL A 108 -3.45 -8.29 -1.61
N ILE A 109 -2.70 -9.37 -1.39
CA ILE A 109 -1.61 -9.41 -0.41
C ILE A 109 -0.53 -8.37 -0.75
N TYR A 110 -0.16 -8.27 -2.01
CA TYR A 110 0.79 -7.26 -2.46
C TYR A 110 0.28 -5.83 -2.19
N ALA A 111 -0.98 -5.55 -2.50
CA ALA A 111 -1.58 -4.24 -2.25
C ALA A 111 -1.66 -3.92 -0.74
N LEU A 112 -2.00 -4.91 0.08
CA LEU A 112 -2.02 -4.81 1.54
C LEU A 112 -0.63 -4.48 2.10
N LEU A 113 0.39 -5.24 1.73
CA LEU A 113 1.77 -5.01 2.17
C LEU A 113 2.26 -3.63 1.77
N ARG A 114 2.03 -3.23 0.52
CA ARG A 114 2.45 -1.93 0.00
C ARG A 114 1.80 -0.77 0.75
N GLU A 115 0.49 -0.83 0.96
CA GLU A 115 -0.24 0.22 1.68
C GLU A 115 0.14 0.25 3.16
N SER A 116 0.32 -0.93 3.79
CA SER A 116 0.75 -1.02 5.18
C SER A 116 2.16 -0.47 5.38
N LEU A 117 3.11 -0.79 4.48
CA LEU A 117 4.44 -0.22 4.47
C LEU A 117 4.40 1.30 4.33
N ASN A 118 3.59 1.81 3.42
CA ASN A 118 3.42 3.24 3.19
C ASN A 118 2.84 3.96 4.42
N ASN A 119 1.83 3.37 5.05
CA ASN A 119 1.20 3.93 6.26
C ASN A 119 2.15 3.89 7.45
N MET A 120 2.90 2.82 7.62
CA MET A 120 3.90 2.68 8.68
C MET A 120 4.98 3.76 8.56
N ILE A 121 5.52 3.97 7.37
CA ILE A 121 6.55 4.99 7.11
C ILE A 121 6.03 6.41 7.36
N LYS A 122 4.78 6.68 6.94
CA LYS A 122 4.18 8.03 7.08
C LYS A 122 3.76 8.35 8.51
N HIS A 123 3.30 7.37 9.24
CA HIS A 123 2.52 7.61 10.46
C HIS A 123 3.01 6.89 11.69
N ALA A 124 3.61 5.72 11.55
CA ALA A 124 3.97 4.87 12.69
C ALA A 124 5.46 4.84 13.02
N GLY A 125 6.34 5.02 12.03
CA GLY A 125 7.79 5.08 12.25
C GLY A 125 8.42 3.79 12.78
N GLY A 126 7.77 2.62 12.59
CA GLY A 126 8.27 1.32 13.00
C GLY A 126 9.37 0.76 12.09
N HIS A 127 9.94 -0.38 12.48
CA HIS A 127 10.98 -1.10 11.75
C HIS A 127 10.54 -2.47 11.26
N TYR A 128 9.47 -3.04 11.82
CA TYR A 128 8.96 -4.36 11.47
C TYR A 128 7.53 -4.30 10.99
N LEU A 129 7.30 -4.83 9.77
CA LEU A 129 5.97 -5.05 9.22
C LEU A 129 5.70 -6.55 9.19
N TYR A 130 4.75 -6.98 10.01
CA TYR A 130 4.37 -8.39 10.13
C TYR A 130 3.20 -8.68 9.21
N ILE A 131 3.27 -9.80 8.51
CA ILE A 131 2.18 -10.39 7.79
C ILE A 131 2.06 -11.87 8.13
N GLU A 132 0.90 -12.26 8.63
CA GLU A 132 0.53 -13.62 8.94
C GLU A 132 -0.52 -14.10 7.95
N ILE A 133 -0.32 -15.26 7.33
CA ILE A 133 -1.25 -15.85 6.38
C ILE A 133 -1.60 -17.26 6.83
N ASP A 134 -2.85 -17.46 7.23
CA ASP A 134 -3.40 -18.79 7.49
C ASP A 134 -4.22 -19.25 6.27
N ASN A 135 -3.68 -20.23 5.59
CA ASN A 135 -4.25 -20.86 4.41
C ASN A 135 -4.75 -22.29 4.69
N SER A 136 -4.83 -22.71 5.95
CA SER A 136 -5.19 -24.09 6.35
C SER A 136 -6.69 -24.36 6.28
N GLY A 137 -7.53 -23.33 6.49
CA GLY A 137 -8.99 -23.43 6.53
C GLY A 137 -9.67 -23.39 5.17
N GLU A 138 -11.00 -23.16 5.18
CA GLU A 138 -11.82 -22.97 3.95
C GLU A 138 -11.56 -21.63 3.27
N ASP A 139 -11.16 -20.62 4.06
CA ASP A 139 -10.82 -19.28 3.62
C ASP A 139 -9.34 -18.99 3.90
N VAL A 140 -8.77 -18.00 3.20
CA VAL A 140 -7.44 -17.45 3.49
C VAL A 140 -7.60 -16.31 4.47
N GLN A 141 -7.01 -16.43 5.65
CA GLN A 141 -6.99 -15.36 6.65
C GLN A 141 -5.65 -14.65 6.62
N ILE A 142 -5.67 -13.34 6.61
CA ILE A 142 -4.48 -12.49 6.54
C ILE A 142 -4.56 -11.47 7.66
N CYS A 143 -3.49 -11.35 8.44
CA CYS A 143 -3.30 -10.32 9.44
C CYS A 143 -2.04 -9.53 9.13
N LEU A 144 -2.15 -8.20 9.09
CA LEU A 144 -1.00 -7.30 8.97
C LEU A 144 -0.97 -6.33 10.15
N HIS A 145 0.18 -6.20 10.77
CA HIS A 145 0.44 -5.20 11.81
C HIS A 145 1.89 -4.73 11.76
N ASN A 146 2.23 -3.71 12.51
CA ASN A 146 3.60 -3.20 12.62
C ASN A 146 3.96 -2.87 14.07
N ASP A 147 5.24 -2.65 14.33
CA ASP A 147 5.81 -2.30 15.63
C ASP A 147 5.89 -0.79 15.89
N GLY A 148 5.31 0.02 15.02
CA GLY A 148 5.36 1.47 15.13
C GLY A 148 4.42 2.07 16.18
N GLU A 149 4.32 3.39 16.19
CA GLU A 149 3.48 4.12 17.14
C GLU A 149 2.00 3.74 17.00
N ILE A 150 1.36 3.50 18.16
CA ILE A 150 -0.07 3.23 18.21
C ILE A 150 -0.84 4.50 17.83
N PRO A 151 -1.88 4.39 16.99
CA PRO A 151 -2.70 5.54 16.62
C PRO A 151 -3.30 6.24 17.84
N LYS A 152 -3.26 7.57 17.88
CA LYS A 152 -3.82 8.36 19.00
C LYS A 152 -5.34 8.37 19.01
N GLN A 153 -5.98 8.04 17.90
CA GLN A 153 -7.43 7.97 17.73
C GLN A 153 -7.78 6.89 16.72
N LYS A 154 -9.06 6.49 16.71
CA LYS A 154 -9.57 5.51 15.76
C LYS A 154 -9.28 5.96 14.32
N ILE A 155 -8.65 5.08 13.54
CA ILE A 155 -8.32 5.35 12.14
C ILE A 155 -9.60 5.30 11.29
N GLU A 156 -9.79 6.34 10.50
CA GLU A 156 -10.83 6.37 9.48
C GLU A 156 -10.30 5.80 8.16
N GLU A 157 -11.12 4.98 7.52
CA GLU A 157 -10.79 4.40 6.23
C GLU A 157 -10.91 5.43 5.11
N LYS A 158 -9.78 6.08 4.82
CA LYS A 158 -9.64 7.08 3.74
C LYS A 158 -8.51 6.67 2.79
N GLY A 159 -8.56 7.16 1.55
CA GLY A 159 -7.49 6.96 0.57
C GLY A 159 -7.16 5.48 0.34
N GLY A 160 -5.90 5.08 0.58
CA GLY A 160 -5.41 3.73 0.33
C GLY A 160 -6.16 2.64 1.10
N LEU A 161 -6.52 2.87 2.37
CA LEU A 161 -7.28 1.89 3.17
C LEU A 161 -8.68 1.64 2.59
N ARG A 162 -9.35 2.70 2.11
CA ARG A 162 -10.63 2.56 1.42
C ARG A 162 -10.48 1.80 0.10
N ASN A 163 -9.44 2.06 -0.66
CA ASN A 163 -9.17 1.35 -1.91
C ASN A 163 -8.88 -0.14 -1.66
N LEU A 164 -8.14 -0.47 -0.58
CA LEU A 164 -7.92 -1.85 -0.16
C LEU A 164 -9.23 -2.55 0.19
N ARG A 165 -10.11 -1.91 0.97
CA ARG A 165 -11.45 -2.45 1.25
C ARG A 165 -12.19 -2.78 -0.03
N MET A 166 -12.30 -1.82 -0.95
CA MET A 166 -13.00 -2.01 -2.22
C MET A 166 -12.39 -3.17 -3.04
N MET A 167 -11.06 -3.29 -3.05
CA MET A 167 -10.35 -4.38 -3.74
C MET A 167 -10.71 -5.74 -3.11
N VAL A 168 -10.67 -5.88 -1.78
CA VAL A 168 -11.01 -7.11 -1.06
C VAL A 168 -12.48 -7.48 -1.28
N GLU A 169 -13.39 -6.53 -1.14
CA GLU A 169 -14.83 -6.74 -1.34
C GLU A 169 -15.16 -7.11 -2.79
N SER A 170 -14.40 -6.63 -3.78
CA SER A 170 -14.59 -6.95 -5.20
C SER A 170 -14.33 -8.44 -5.54
N ILE A 171 -13.70 -9.17 -4.63
CA ILE A 171 -13.43 -10.61 -4.73
C ILE A 171 -14.14 -11.42 -3.62
N ASP A 172 -15.26 -10.89 -3.14
CA ASP A 172 -16.08 -11.49 -2.07
C ASP A 172 -15.32 -11.74 -0.76
N GLY A 173 -14.28 -10.94 -0.48
CA GLY A 173 -13.53 -10.97 0.76
C GLY A 173 -14.09 -10.02 1.83
N GLU A 174 -13.61 -10.19 3.06
CA GLU A 174 -13.91 -9.33 4.20
C GLU A 174 -12.68 -8.54 4.60
N PHE A 175 -12.85 -7.24 4.93
CA PHE A 175 -11.78 -6.34 5.33
C PHE A 175 -12.15 -5.64 6.64
N ARG A 176 -11.26 -5.71 7.63
CA ARG A 176 -11.45 -5.10 8.95
C ARG A 176 -10.17 -4.43 9.42
N ILE A 177 -10.31 -3.26 10.04
CA ILE A 177 -9.20 -2.53 10.68
C ILE A 177 -9.45 -2.45 12.17
N GLU A 178 -8.40 -2.70 12.93
CA GLU A 178 -8.31 -2.40 14.36
C GLU A 178 -7.27 -1.29 14.58
N SER A 179 -7.65 -0.29 15.35
CA SER A 179 -6.75 0.82 15.69
C SER A 179 -6.07 0.61 17.04
N PHE A 180 -6.64 -0.22 17.91
CA PHE A 180 -6.19 -0.48 19.28
C PHE A 180 -6.33 -1.96 19.64
N PRO A 181 -5.46 -2.54 20.49
CA PRO A 181 -4.30 -1.92 21.17
C PRO A 181 -3.09 -1.69 20.25
N ILE A 182 -3.09 -2.28 19.06
CA ILE A 182 -2.13 -2.06 17.96
C ILE A 182 -2.92 -1.78 16.69
N PHE A 183 -2.30 -1.07 15.73
CA PHE A 183 -2.89 -0.96 14.41
C PHE A 183 -2.74 -2.28 13.67
N ALA A 184 -3.87 -2.87 13.27
CA ALA A 184 -3.87 -4.11 12.50
C ALA A 184 -4.94 -4.09 11.40
N ILE A 185 -4.64 -4.76 10.29
CA ILE A 185 -5.55 -4.99 9.17
C ILE A 185 -5.81 -6.49 9.09
N TYR A 186 -7.08 -6.88 9.10
CA TYR A 186 -7.52 -8.26 8.95
C TYR A 186 -8.27 -8.40 7.64
N VAL A 187 -7.92 -9.42 6.87
CA VAL A 187 -8.57 -9.75 5.61
C VAL A 187 -8.89 -11.23 5.57
N THR A 188 -10.10 -11.54 5.14
CA THR A 188 -10.53 -12.92 4.86
C THR A 188 -10.87 -13.02 3.38
N LEU A 189 -10.22 -13.93 2.64
CA LEU A 189 -10.48 -14.19 1.23
C LEU A 189 -11.08 -15.57 1.08
N LYS A 190 -12.18 -15.68 0.34
CA LYS A 190 -12.81 -16.96 0.05
C LYS A 190 -11.99 -17.72 -0.98
N LYS A 191 -11.60 -18.97 -0.66
CA LYS A 191 -10.94 -19.85 -1.62
C LYS A 191 -11.89 -20.17 -2.77
N GLU A 192 -11.40 -20.08 -3.99
CA GLU A 192 -12.15 -20.57 -5.14
C GLU A 192 -12.38 -22.09 -4.95
N LYS A 193 -13.65 -22.51 -4.92
CA LYS A 193 -13.98 -23.95 -4.88
C LYS A 193 -13.48 -24.58 -6.17
N VAL A 194 -12.38 -25.29 -6.10
CA VAL A 194 -11.90 -26.10 -7.21
C VAL A 194 -12.87 -27.28 -7.35
N TRP A 195 -13.81 -27.17 -8.27
CA TRP A 195 -14.62 -28.31 -8.67
C TRP A 195 -13.69 -29.32 -9.33
N ARG A 196 -13.27 -30.33 -8.57
CA ARG A 196 -12.61 -31.48 -9.18
C ARG A 196 -13.62 -32.14 -10.12
N LYS A 197 -13.36 -32.08 -11.44
CA LYS A 197 -14.06 -32.87 -12.44
C LYS A 197 -13.63 -34.31 -12.36
#